data_9ef5ebbaef1ccdf02afe524a3fb5178c
#
_entry.id   9ef5ebbaef1ccdf02afe524a3fb5178c
#
_cell.length_a   1.000
_cell.length_b   1.000
_cell.length_c   1.000
_cell.angle_alpha   90.00
_cell.angle_beta   90.00
_cell.angle_gamma   90.00
#
_symmetry.space_group_name_H-M   'P 1'
#
loop_
_entity.id
_entity.type
_entity.pdbx_description
1 polymer ?
#
loop_
_entity_poly.entity_id
_entity_poly.type
_entity_poly.pdbx_seq_one_letter_code
_entity_poly.pdbx_strand_id
1 'polypeptide(L)'
;MQDLYKLTKEQNIFIAKRNIVDYIWKSANLEGITVTYPDTQVIFDGYSVQGYKVEEITAINNLKKAWQFLLNDIDLELNLAYICQINKIIGEGIFYNPGIIRSTPVNIGGTTWQPPIPFESQIKEELDRVAGESNTERAINMMLYLMRKQIFLDGNKRT
;
A
#
# COMPACT_ATOMS: atom_id res chain seq x y z
N MET A 1 -20.36 -9.37 5.21
CA MET A 1 -20.34 -8.14 6.08
C MET A 1 -21.06 -7.03 5.34
N GLN A 2 -21.99 -6.29 5.95
CA GLN A 2 -22.69 -5.18 5.29
C GLN A 2 -21.90 -3.88 5.44
N ASP A 3 -21.90 -3.03 4.40
CA ASP A 3 -21.34 -1.69 4.52
C ASP A 3 -22.17 -0.84 5.49
N LEU A 4 -21.53 -0.25 6.49
CA LEU A 4 -22.20 0.61 7.47
C LEU A 4 -22.64 1.94 6.86
N TYR A 5 -21.93 2.41 5.84
CA TYR A 5 -22.19 3.68 5.17
C TYR A 5 -22.17 3.49 3.66
N LYS A 6 -23.08 4.16 2.97
CA LYS A 6 -23.10 4.25 1.49
C LYS A 6 -22.59 5.63 1.10
N LEU A 7 -21.31 5.76 0.93
CA LEU A 7 -20.66 7.01 0.51
C LEU A 7 -20.58 7.07 -1.03
N THR A 8 -20.76 8.26 -1.59
CA THR A 8 -20.46 8.49 -3.00
C THR A 8 -18.95 8.45 -3.25
N LYS A 9 -18.55 8.38 -4.51
CA LYS A 9 -17.14 8.45 -4.91
C LYS A 9 -16.49 9.75 -4.42
N GLU A 10 -17.17 10.87 -4.60
CA GLU A 10 -16.70 12.20 -4.18
C GLU A 10 -16.52 12.30 -2.67
N GLN A 11 -17.46 11.72 -1.91
CA GLN A 11 -17.38 11.65 -0.44
C GLN A 11 -16.19 10.80 0.01
N ASN A 12 -15.96 9.65 -0.64
CA ASN A 12 -14.80 8.79 -0.36
C ASN A 12 -13.48 9.51 -0.66
N ILE A 13 -13.37 10.20 -1.81
CA ILE A 13 -12.21 11.00 -2.17
C ILE A 13 -11.97 12.12 -1.15
N PHE A 14 -13.02 12.82 -0.75
CA PHE A 14 -12.93 13.88 0.24
C PHE A 14 -12.40 13.37 1.59
N ILE A 15 -12.95 12.26 2.07
CA ILE A 15 -12.51 11.63 3.33
C ILE A 15 -11.05 11.17 3.22
N ALA A 16 -10.67 10.54 2.11
CA ALA A 16 -9.30 10.11 1.89
C ALA A 16 -8.33 11.30 1.90
N LYS A 17 -8.62 12.37 1.17
CA LYS A 17 -7.81 13.59 1.16
C LYS A 17 -7.70 14.25 2.54
N ARG A 18 -8.78 14.27 3.30
CA ARG A 18 -8.80 14.83 4.66
C ARG A 18 -7.91 14.06 5.63
N ASN A 19 -7.84 12.75 5.48
CA ASN A 19 -7.13 11.87 6.42
C ASN A 19 -5.78 11.36 5.87
N ILE A 20 -5.32 11.85 4.72
CA ILE A 20 -4.16 11.31 4.01
C ILE A 20 -2.89 11.29 4.87
N VAL A 21 -2.65 12.33 5.66
CA VAL A 21 -1.48 12.41 6.56
C VAL A 21 -1.56 11.38 7.67
N ASP A 22 -2.74 11.15 8.23
CA ASP A 22 -2.98 10.11 9.24
C ASP A 22 -2.72 8.71 8.68
N TYR A 23 -3.17 8.46 7.45
CA TYR A 23 -2.91 7.18 6.78
C TYR A 23 -1.42 6.95 6.49
N ILE A 24 -0.72 7.98 6.03
CA ILE A 24 0.73 7.94 5.79
C ILE A 24 1.47 7.70 7.11
N TRP A 25 1.14 8.44 8.16
CA TRP A 25 1.72 8.31 9.49
C TRP A 25 1.55 6.89 10.05
N LYS A 26 0.35 6.34 10.00
CA LYS A 26 0.07 4.97 10.44
C LYS A 26 0.83 3.94 9.63
N SER A 27 0.86 4.09 8.29
CA SER A 27 1.60 3.18 7.41
C SER A 27 3.10 3.20 7.68
N ALA A 28 3.69 4.39 7.91
CA ALA A 28 5.10 4.53 8.26
C ALA A 28 5.43 3.84 9.59
N ASN A 29 4.61 4.06 10.62
CA ASN A 29 4.81 3.44 11.94
C ASN A 29 4.66 1.90 11.90
N LEU A 30 3.74 1.36 11.11
CA LEU A 30 3.60 -0.10 10.91
C LEU A 30 4.85 -0.75 10.30
N GLU A 31 5.69 0.02 9.62
CA GLU A 31 6.95 -0.42 9.03
C GLU A 31 8.17 -0.07 9.91
N GLY A 32 7.93 0.40 11.14
CA GLY A 32 8.99 0.70 12.12
C GLY A 32 9.65 2.07 11.95
N ILE A 33 9.10 2.93 11.08
CA ILE A 33 9.52 4.33 11.00
C ILE A 33 8.83 5.09 12.13
N THR A 34 9.57 5.41 13.19
CA THR A 34 9.04 6.09 14.38
C THR A 34 8.89 7.59 14.15
N VAL A 35 8.07 7.97 13.17
CA VAL A 35 7.75 9.37 12.90
C VAL A 35 6.54 9.81 13.70
N THR A 36 6.52 11.06 14.17
CA THR A 36 5.34 11.65 14.81
C THR A 36 4.33 12.13 13.77
N TYR A 37 3.07 12.26 14.16
CA TYR A 37 2.06 12.84 13.27
C TYR A 37 2.39 14.28 12.83
N PRO A 38 2.80 15.21 13.74
CA PRO A 38 3.24 16.54 13.33
C PRO A 38 4.40 16.54 12.33
N ASP A 39 5.41 15.69 12.55
CA ASP A 39 6.54 15.61 11.62
C ASP A 39 6.13 15.02 10.26
N THR A 40 5.21 14.05 10.26
CA THR A 40 4.62 13.53 9.02
C THR A 40 3.90 14.64 8.24
N GLN A 41 3.16 15.52 8.93
CA GLN A 41 2.52 16.68 8.31
C GLN A 41 3.55 17.63 7.70
N VAL A 42 4.61 17.96 8.43
CA VAL A 42 5.69 18.85 7.94
C VAL A 42 6.35 18.27 6.69
N ILE A 43 6.67 16.97 6.69
CA ILE A 43 7.24 16.29 5.51
C ILE A 43 6.23 16.27 4.35
N PHE A 44 4.95 15.99 4.66
CA PHE A 44 3.88 16.00 3.66
C PHE A 44 3.73 17.38 2.99
N ASP A 45 3.91 18.46 3.74
CA ASP A 45 3.85 19.83 3.23
C ASP A 45 5.12 20.22 2.45
N GLY A 46 6.13 19.35 2.38
CA GLY A 46 7.34 19.52 1.58
C GLY A 46 8.50 20.16 2.32
N TYR A 47 8.42 20.25 3.64
CA TYR A 47 9.50 20.78 4.48
C TYR A 47 10.39 19.66 5.02
N SER A 48 11.61 19.99 5.41
CA SER A 48 12.53 19.07 6.06
C SER A 48 12.31 19.02 7.58
N VAL A 49 12.50 17.85 8.16
CA VAL A 49 12.49 17.63 9.60
C VAL A 49 13.81 17.02 10.02
N GLN A 50 14.39 17.51 11.11
CA GLN A 50 15.63 16.98 11.66
C GLN A 50 15.38 15.70 12.47
N GLY A 51 16.39 14.84 12.56
CA GLY A 51 16.35 13.62 13.38
C GLY A 51 15.90 12.37 12.65
N TYR A 52 15.51 12.47 11.39
CA TYR A 52 15.13 11.33 10.55
C TYR A 52 16.19 11.01 9.51
N LYS A 53 16.35 9.74 9.18
CA LYS A 53 17.20 9.29 8.08
C LYS A 53 16.59 9.67 6.73
N VAL A 54 17.43 9.80 5.72
CA VAL A 54 16.99 10.12 4.35
C VAL A 54 15.99 9.08 3.85
N GLU A 55 16.23 7.80 4.14
CA GLU A 55 15.36 6.70 3.74
C GLU A 55 13.97 6.79 4.38
N GLU A 56 13.89 7.25 5.64
CA GLU A 56 12.62 7.42 6.36
C GLU A 56 11.79 8.56 5.75
N ILE A 57 12.43 9.69 5.45
CA ILE A 57 11.79 10.81 4.76
C ILE A 57 11.36 10.41 3.35
N THR A 58 12.21 9.65 2.64
CA THR A 58 11.90 9.14 1.31
C THR A 58 10.68 8.22 1.35
N ALA A 59 10.59 7.32 2.34
CA ALA A 59 9.45 6.42 2.51
C ALA A 59 8.13 7.19 2.71
N ILE A 60 8.14 8.25 3.52
CA ILE A 60 6.96 9.11 3.74
C ILE A 60 6.56 9.83 2.45
N ASN A 61 7.53 10.39 1.72
CA ASN A 61 7.27 11.04 0.45
C ASN A 61 6.76 10.07 -0.62
N ASN A 62 7.25 8.83 -0.64
CA ASN A 62 6.76 7.81 -1.55
C ASN A 62 5.32 7.39 -1.21
N LEU A 63 4.96 7.27 0.07
CA LEU A 63 3.57 7.06 0.49
C LEU A 63 2.67 8.23 0.05
N LYS A 64 3.13 9.47 0.17
CA LYS A 64 2.41 10.64 -0.36
C LYS A 64 2.18 10.53 -1.87
N LYS A 65 3.22 10.21 -2.65
CA LYS A 65 3.11 10.01 -4.10
C LYS A 65 2.14 8.87 -4.45
N ALA A 66 2.17 7.76 -3.72
CA ALA A 66 1.27 6.63 -3.93
C ALA A 66 -0.20 7.03 -3.69
N TRP A 67 -0.49 7.77 -2.62
CA TRP A 67 -1.82 8.32 -2.38
C TRP A 67 -2.28 9.31 -3.45
N GLN A 68 -1.37 10.17 -3.94
CA GLN A 68 -1.66 11.08 -5.04
C GLN A 68 -1.98 10.31 -6.33
N PHE A 69 -1.20 9.26 -6.63
CA PHE A 69 -1.46 8.38 -7.76
C PHE A 69 -2.83 7.73 -7.64
N LEU A 70 -3.15 7.10 -6.49
CA LEU A 70 -4.47 6.48 -6.24
C LEU A 70 -5.63 7.45 -6.44
N LEU A 71 -5.51 8.67 -5.93
CA LEU A 71 -6.59 9.66 -5.98
C LEU A 71 -6.76 10.30 -7.36
N ASN A 72 -5.70 10.38 -8.15
CA ASN A 72 -5.75 10.90 -9.52
C ASN A 72 -6.30 9.85 -10.52
N ASP A 73 -5.97 8.59 -10.28
CA ASP A 73 -6.24 7.48 -11.18
C ASP A 73 -7.29 6.51 -10.61
N ILE A 74 -8.21 7.03 -9.78
CA ILE A 74 -9.21 6.24 -9.04
C ILE A 74 -10.21 5.49 -9.95
N ASP A 75 -10.31 5.87 -11.22
CA ASP A 75 -11.17 5.22 -12.21
C ASP A 75 -10.48 4.09 -12.97
N LEU A 76 -9.17 3.91 -12.76
CA LEU A 76 -8.46 2.79 -13.36
C LEU A 76 -8.85 1.47 -12.67
N GLU A 77 -8.88 0.44 -13.46
CA GLU A 77 -9.14 -0.91 -12.97
C GLU A 77 -8.02 -1.37 -12.01
N LEU A 78 -8.43 -1.87 -10.85
CA LEU A 78 -7.51 -2.48 -9.89
C LEU A 78 -7.07 -3.86 -10.39
N ASN A 79 -6.03 -3.89 -11.20
CA ASN A 79 -5.41 -5.09 -11.73
C ASN A 79 -3.95 -5.23 -11.26
N LEU A 80 -3.30 -6.31 -11.67
CA LEU A 80 -1.91 -6.58 -11.26
C LEU A 80 -0.95 -5.47 -11.67
N ALA A 81 -1.11 -4.87 -12.85
CA ALA A 81 -0.24 -3.79 -13.31
C ALA A 81 -0.38 -2.55 -12.41
N TYR A 82 -1.61 -2.23 -11.99
CA TYR A 82 -1.88 -1.14 -11.05
C TYR A 82 -1.23 -1.39 -9.68
N ILE A 83 -1.36 -2.61 -9.16
CA ILE A 83 -0.73 -3.03 -7.90
C ILE A 83 0.80 -2.94 -7.99
N CYS A 84 1.40 -3.40 -9.09
CA CYS A 84 2.83 -3.28 -9.35
C CYS A 84 3.28 -1.81 -9.40
N GLN A 85 2.48 -0.93 -10.00
CA GLN A 85 2.78 0.50 -10.07
C GLN A 85 2.75 1.15 -8.67
N ILE A 86 1.77 0.80 -7.81
CA ILE A 86 1.75 1.28 -6.42
C ILE A 86 3.01 0.84 -5.68
N ASN A 87 3.37 -0.45 -5.75
CA ASN A 87 4.59 -0.97 -5.11
C ASN A 87 5.85 -0.26 -5.63
N LYS A 88 5.91 0.00 -6.94
CA LYS A 88 7.03 0.74 -7.56
C LYS A 88 7.16 2.14 -6.97
N ILE A 89 6.07 2.89 -6.83
CA ILE A 89 6.07 4.24 -6.25
C ILE A 89 6.51 4.19 -4.79
N ILE A 90 5.95 3.27 -3.99
CA ILE A 90 6.28 3.13 -2.56
C ILE A 90 7.74 2.76 -2.36
N GLY A 91 8.30 1.92 -3.22
CA GLY A 91 9.64 1.38 -3.09
C GLY A 91 10.74 2.19 -3.77
N GLU A 92 10.40 3.29 -4.48
CA GLU A 92 11.37 4.08 -5.24
C GLU A 92 12.52 4.59 -4.36
N GLY A 93 13.75 4.21 -4.72
CA GLY A 93 14.96 4.57 -3.96
C GLY A 93 15.14 3.88 -2.61
N ILE A 94 14.28 2.90 -2.25
CA ILE A 94 14.32 2.19 -0.97
C ILE A 94 14.42 0.68 -1.17
N PHE A 95 13.57 0.10 -2.05
CA PHE A 95 13.51 -1.35 -2.24
C PHE A 95 14.42 -1.81 -3.37
N TYR A 96 14.83 -3.05 -3.28
CA TYR A 96 15.42 -3.74 -4.41
C TYR A 96 14.31 -4.18 -5.38
N ASN A 97 14.40 -3.75 -6.64
CA ASN A 97 13.42 -4.07 -7.70
C ASN A 97 11.94 -3.76 -7.32
N PRO A 98 11.60 -2.51 -6.95
CA PRO A 98 10.22 -2.17 -6.61
C PRO A 98 9.29 -2.35 -7.82
N GLY A 99 8.09 -2.85 -7.56
CA GLY A 99 7.07 -3.12 -8.57
C GLY A 99 7.29 -4.39 -9.39
N ILE A 100 8.35 -5.13 -9.12
CA ILE A 100 8.66 -6.40 -9.82
C ILE A 100 8.19 -7.58 -8.98
N ILE A 101 7.44 -8.49 -9.59
CA ILE A 101 7.01 -9.74 -8.97
C ILE A 101 8.27 -10.55 -8.60
N ARG A 102 8.37 -10.99 -7.35
CA ARG A 102 9.53 -11.74 -6.89
C ARG A 102 9.65 -13.11 -7.56
N SER A 103 10.87 -13.53 -7.80
CA SER A 103 11.21 -14.88 -8.26
C SER A 103 11.96 -15.70 -7.21
N THR A 104 12.10 -15.18 -6.00
CA THR A 104 12.80 -15.83 -4.89
C THR A 104 11.88 -16.09 -3.71
N PRO A 105 12.15 -17.11 -2.88
CA PRO A 105 11.42 -17.35 -1.64
C PRO A 105 11.52 -16.15 -0.68
N VAL A 106 10.46 -15.95 0.10
CA VAL A 106 10.44 -14.99 1.22
C VAL A 106 9.81 -15.65 2.44
N ASN A 107 10.10 -15.11 3.62
CA ASN A 107 9.50 -15.52 4.87
C ASN A 107 8.63 -14.39 5.43
N ILE A 108 7.52 -14.73 6.06
CA ILE A 108 6.69 -13.78 6.80
C ILE A 108 7.08 -13.89 8.28
N GLY A 109 7.51 -12.78 8.86
CA GLY A 109 7.86 -12.72 10.28
C GLY A 109 6.69 -13.17 11.18
N GLY A 110 6.98 -13.91 12.24
CA GLY A 110 5.99 -14.39 13.21
C GLY A 110 5.15 -15.59 12.76
N THR A 111 5.46 -16.22 11.62
CA THR A 111 4.76 -17.42 11.13
C THR A 111 5.72 -18.41 10.50
N THR A 112 5.33 -19.69 10.51
CA THR A 112 6.03 -20.75 9.76
C THR A 112 5.55 -20.87 8.31
N TRP A 113 4.53 -20.12 7.93
CA TRP A 113 4.02 -20.08 6.57
C TRP A 113 5.04 -19.49 5.61
N GLN A 114 5.34 -20.24 4.57
CA GLN A 114 6.19 -19.79 3.46
C GLN A 114 5.35 -19.59 2.20
N PRO A 115 5.18 -18.34 1.75
CA PRO A 115 4.43 -18.09 0.52
C PRO A 115 5.16 -18.72 -0.68
N PRO A 116 4.45 -19.48 -1.53
CA PRO A 116 5.05 -20.00 -2.75
C PRO A 116 5.53 -18.86 -3.66
N ILE A 117 6.47 -19.16 -4.54
CA ILE A 117 6.91 -18.21 -5.57
C ILE A 117 5.70 -17.85 -6.43
N PRO A 118 5.35 -16.56 -6.57
CA PRO A 118 4.17 -16.15 -7.32
C PRO A 118 4.42 -16.22 -8.84
N PHE A 119 3.39 -16.64 -9.57
CA PHE A 119 3.37 -16.59 -11.03
C PHE A 119 2.33 -15.57 -11.49
N GLU A 120 2.68 -14.75 -12.47
CA GLU A 120 1.83 -13.65 -12.94
C GLU A 120 0.43 -14.12 -13.38
N SER A 121 0.35 -15.22 -14.14
CA SER A 121 -0.93 -15.79 -14.57
C SER A 121 -1.81 -16.19 -13.40
N GLN A 122 -1.22 -16.85 -12.40
CA GLN A 122 -1.92 -17.27 -11.19
C GLN A 122 -2.41 -16.08 -10.37
N ILE A 123 -1.58 -15.02 -10.23
CA ILE A 123 -1.98 -13.82 -9.50
C ILE A 123 -3.19 -13.16 -10.18
N LYS A 124 -3.16 -13.02 -11.50
CA LYS A 124 -4.30 -12.44 -12.27
C LYS A 124 -5.60 -13.20 -12.01
N GLU A 125 -5.57 -14.53 -12.13
CA GLU A 125 -6.74 -15.35 -11.85
C GLU A 125 -7.22 -15.26 -10.39
N GLU A 126 -6.29 -15.16 -9.43
CA GLU A 126 -6.61 -15.04 -8.01
C GLU A 126 -7.21 -13.66 -7.69
N LEU A 127 -6.69 -12.58 -8.30
CA LEU A 127 -7.22 -11.22 -8.14
C LEU A 127 -8.67 -11.13 -8.63
N ASP A 128 -8.98 -11.75 -9.78
CA ASP A 128 -10.34 -11.79 -10.33
C ASP A 128 -11.32 -12.54 -9.40
N ARG A 129 -10.81 -13.46 -8.57
CA ARG A 129 -11.59 -14.23 -7.60
C ARG A 129 -11.72 -13.55 -6.23
N VAL A 130 -10.98 -12.48 -5.97
CA VAL A 130 -11.12 -11.76 -4.70
C VAL A 130 -12.50 -11.12 -4.65
N ALA A 131 -13.39 -11.73 -3.87
CA ALA A 131 -14.77 -11.35 -3.76
C ALA A 131 -15.12 -10.87 -2.34
N GLY A 132 -16.29 -10.31 -2.18
CA GLY A 132 -16.89 -9.92 -0.92
C GLY A 132 -18.33 -9.50 -1.17
N GLU A 133 -19.18 -9.67 -0.16
CA GLU A 133 -20.61 -9.29 -0.22
C GLU A 133 -20.79 -7.76 -0.23
N SER A 134 -19.75 -7.02 0.17
CA SER A 134 -19.74 -5.57 0.20
C SER A 134 -18.39 -5.01 -0.29
N ASN A 135 -18.33 -3.71 -0.58
CA ASN A 135 -17.08 -3.04 -0.96
C ASN A 135 -16.04 -3.09 0.16
N THR A 136 -16.47 -2.93 1.40
CA THR A 136 -15.60 -3.05 2.58
C THR A 136 -14.99 -4.44 2.68
N GLU A 137 -15.80 -5.48 2.52
CA GLU A 137 -15.32 -6.86 2.59
C GLU A 137 -14.36 -7.20 1.44
N ARG A 138 -14.66 -6.74 0.23
CA ARG A 138 -13.74 -6.89 -0.91
C ARG A 138 -12.39 -6.20 -0.65
N ALA A 139 -12.40 -4.98 -0.11
CA ALA A 139 -11.17 -4.26 0.23
C ALA A 139 -10.35 -4.99 1.28
N ILE A 140 -10.98 -5.52 2.34
CA ILE A 140 -10.32 -6.31 3.37
C ILE A 140 -9.74 -7.61 2.78
N ASN A 141 -10.52 -8.33 1.97
CA ASN A 141 -10.07 -9.57 1.35
C ASN A 141 -8.90 -9.33 0.38
N MET A 142 -8.91 -8.22 -0.37
CA MET A 142 -7.80 -7.82 -1.22
C MET A 142 -6.53 -7.54 -0.40
N MET A 143 -6.65 -6.76 0.66
CA MET A 143 -5.53 -6.48 1.57
C MET A 143 -4.94 -7.78 2.16
N LEU A 144 -5.78 -8.66 2.69
CA LEU A 144 -5.36 -9.94 3.26
C LEU A 144 -4.71 -10.86 2.21
N TYR A 145 -5.24 -10.88 0.99
CA TYR A 145 -4.66 -11.62 -0.12
C TYR A 145 -3.23 -11.13 -0.42
N LEU A 146 -3.03 -9.83 -0.63
CA LEU A 146 -1.73 -9.26 -0.92
C LEU A 146 -0.72 -9.49 0.20
N MET A 147 -1.13 -9.30 1.46
CA MET A 147 -0.30 -9.54 2.63
C MET A 147 0.12 -11.01 2.77
N ARG A 148 -0.77 -11.96 2.43
CA ARG A 148 -0.49 -13.39 2.51
C ARG A 148 0.31 -13.90 1.31
N LYS A 149 0.00 -13.41 0.11
CA LYS A 149 0.64 -13.85 -1.14
C LYS A 149 2.09 -13.39 -1.22
N GLN A 150 2.40 -12.22 -0.65
CA GLN A 150 3.76 -11.64 -0.70
C GLN A 150 4.27 -11.60 -2.15
N ILE A 151 3.60 -10.83 -2.99
CA ILE A 151 3.89 -10.77 -4.43
C ILE A 151 5.26 -10.16 -4.70
N PHE A 152 5.69 -9.21 -3.86
CA PHE A 152 6.93 -8.46 -3.98
C PHE A 152 7.96 -8.92 -2.94
N LEU A 153 9.22 -8.53 -3.15
CA LEU A 153 10.27 -8.73 -2.15
C LEU A 153 10.06 -7.87 -0.90
N ASP A 154 9.50 -6.67 -1.08
CA ASP A 154 9.20 -5.74 0.01
C ASP A 154 7.95 -4.89 -0.32
N GLY A 155 7.42 -4.20 0.70
CA GLY A 155 6.29 -3.29 0.57
C GLY A 155 4.92 -3.94 0.48
N ASN A 156 4.80 -5.27 0.63
CA ASN A 156 3.53 -5.98 0.47
C ASN A 156 2.40 -5.52 1.42
N LYS A 157 2.73 -4.94 2.58
CA LYS A 157 1.73 -4.38 3.50
C LYS A 157 1.33 -2.95 3.13
N ARG A 158 2.25 -2.22 2.49
CA ARG A 158 2.07 -0.82 2.13
C ARG A 158 1.44 -0.62 0.76
N THR A 159 1.54 -1.63 -0.10
CA THR A 159 0.90 -1.69 -1.41
C THR A 159 -0.57 -1.99 -1.28
#